data_80ee02b17d2d949130419d5f8e993d9b
#
_entry.id   80ee02b17d2d949130419d5f8e993d9b
#
_cell.length_a   1.000
_cell.length_b   1.000
_cell.length_c   1.000
_cell.angle_alpha   90.00
_cell.angle_beta   90.00
_cell.angle_gamma   90.00
#
_symmetry.space_group_name_H-M   'P 1'
#
loop_
_entity.id
_entity.type
_entity.pdbx_description
1 polymer ?
#
loop_
_entity_poly.entity_id
_entity_poly.type
_entity_poly.pdbx_seq_one_letter_code
_entity_poly.pdbx_strand_id
1 'polypeptide(L)'
;LPVVSKWQTTSMPLDFTAIDFETANGSPASPCAVGLIRVRDSKPVETLELLFRPPVPHDWFSEGNIRVHGITPAMVQDAPTYAEVFSQMLEFINEDLLIAHNASFDMGVLEASAKAINQELPKLRYGCSLKIARKTYNLESYRLNAVAYAIGHEEFEHHNALADSDACARIVIHAAQRHEVEDLLELLAATKVHLGAI
;
A
#
# COMPACT_ATOMS: atom_id res chain seq x y z
N LEU A 1 -32.75 27.02 30.42
CA LEU A 1 -31.37 26.57 30.14
C LEU A 1 -31.36 25.95 28.74
N PRO A 2 -30.55 26.45 27.79
CA PRO A 2 -30.49 25.86 26.47
C PRO A 2 -29.72 24.55 26.54
N VAL A 3 -30.32 23.50 25.99
CA VAL A 3 -29.69 22.20 25.75
C VAL A 3 -28.65 22.41 24.66
N VAL A 4 -27.37 22.38 25.01
CA VAL A 4 -26.28 22.34 24.06
C VAL A 4 -26.34 20.96 23.40
N SER A 5 -26.78 20.95 22.14
CA SER A 5 -26.70 19.75 21.31
C SER A 5 -25.22 19.39 21.17
N LYS A 6 -24.79 18.26 21.78
CA LYS A 6 -23.54 17.62 21.45
C LYS A 6 -23.59 17.29 19.96
N TRP A 7 -22.81 18.00 19.17
CA TRP A 7 -22.48 17.54 17.84
C TRP A 7 -21.77 16.19 18.03
N GLN A 8 -22.48 15.10 17.74
CA GLN A 8 -21.84 13.82 17.52
C GLN A 8 -21.03 13.99 16.25
N THR A 9 -19.75 14.27 16.39
CA THR A 9 -18.78 13.97 15.35
C THR A 9 -18.90 12.48 15.15
N THR A 10 -19.57 12.07 14.08
CA THR A 10 -19.47 10.70 13.57
C THR A 10 -17.99 10.54 13.23
N SER A 11 -17.25 9.94 14.15
CA SER A 11 -15.91 9.47 13.89
C SER A 11 -16.00 8.58 12.65
N MET A 12 -15.35 8.98 11.56
CA MET A 12 -15.21 8.10 10.42
C MET A 12 -14.08 7.12 10.76
N PRO A 13 -14.35 5.82 10.78
CA PRO A 13 -13.34 4.84 11.15
C PRO A 13 -12.11 4.95 10.25
N LEU A 14 -10.97 4.45 10.75
CA LEU A 14 -9.73 4.38 9.99
C LEU A 14 -9.85 3.32 8.89
N ASP A 15 -10.38 3.74 7.74
CA ASP A 15 -10.69 2.91 6.58
C ASP A 15 -9.76 3.27 5.42
N PHE A 16 -9.07 2.28 4.86
CA PHE A 16 -8.16 2.43 3.73
C PHE A 16 -7.78 1.07 3.16
N THR A 17 -7.13 1.06 1.99
CA THR A 17 -6.45 -0.13 1.47
C THR A 17 -4.93 0.13 1.41
N ALA A 18 -4.15 -0.69 2.11
CA ALA A 18 -2.70 -0.72 1.97
C ALA A 18 -2.32 -1.52 0.73
N ILE A 19 -1.28 -1.08 0.02
CA ILE A 19 -0.79 -1.70 -1.22
C ILE A 19 0.74 -1.70 -1.25
N ASP A 20 1.29 -2.77 -1.80
CA ASP A 20 2.73 -2.91 -2.08
C ASP A 20 2.93 -3.74 -3.34
N PHE A 21 3.89 -3.33 -4.19
CA PHE A 21 4.24 -4.02 -5.43
C PHE A 21 5.68 -4.56 -5.40
N GLU A 22 5.84 -5.78 -5.91
CA GLU A 22 7.14 -6.27 -6.32
C GLU A 22 7.31 -6.14 -7.83
N THR A 23 8.50 -5.71 -8.27
CA THR A 23 8.80 -5.47 -9.69
C THR A 23 9.87 -6.42 -10.20
N ALA A 24 9.69 -6.95 -11.40
CA ALA A 24 10.62 -7.88 -12.03
C ALA A 24 11.98 -7.24 -12.36
N ASN A 25 11.99 -5.92 -12.62
CA ASN A 25 13.19 -5.16 -12.98
C ASN A 25 13.03 -3.68 -12.61
N GLY A 26 13.98 -2.84 -13.02
CA GLY A 26 13.97 -1.40 -12.72
C GLY A 26 12.94 -0.55 -13.47
N SER A 27 12.15 -1.14 -14.37
CA SER A 27 11.03 -0.43 -15.02
C SER A 27 9.83 -0.38 -14.08
N PRO A 28 9.19 0.77 -13.87
CA PRO A 28 7.95 0.83 -13.10
C PRO A 28 6.80 0.05 -13.78
N ALA A 29 6.87 -0.23 -15.06
CA ALA A 29 5.88 -1.03 -15.79
C ALA A 29 6.13 -2.55 -15.69
N SER A 30 6.94 -3.02 -14.73
CA SER A 30 7.29 -4.44 -14.57
C SER A 30 6.78 -5.10 -13.29
N PRO A 31 5.57 -4.78 -12.76
CA PRO A 31 5.09 -5.46 -11.57
C PRO A 31 4.95 -6.96 -11.83
N CYS A 32 5.34 -7.77 -10.84
CA CYS A 32 5.21 -9.23 -10.88
C CYS A 32 4.42 -9.81 -9.69
N ALA A 33 4.23 -9.02 -8.65
CA ALA A 33 3.34 -9.34 -7.53
C ALA A 33 2.72 -8.07 -6.97
N VAL A 34 1.56 -8.20 -6.33
CA VAL A 34 0.94 -7.16 -5.53
C VAL A 34 0.29 -7.76 -4.30
N GLY A 35 0.45 -7.09 -3.17
CA GLY A 35 -0.27 -7.35 -1.94
C GLY A 35 -1.21 -6.18 -1.63
N LEU A 36 -2.42 -6.50 -1.21
CA LEU A 36 -3.39 -5.51 -0.75
C LEU A 36 -4.01 -5.97 0.57
N ILE A 37 -4.13 -5.03 1.50
CA ILE A 37 -4.79 -5.23 2.79
C ILE A 37 -5.89 -4.19 2.94
N ARG A 38 -7.13 -4.63 3.03
CA ARG A 38 -8.26 -3.76 3.36
C ARG A 38 -8.37 -3.58 4.85
N VAL A 39 -8.34 -2.35 5.30
CA VAL A 39 -8.53 -1.97 6.70
C VAL A 39 -9.91 -1.33 6.84
N ARG A 40 -10.66 -1.78 7.84
CA ARG A 40 -11.94 -1.20 8.26
C ARG A 40 -11.94 -1.13 9.79
N ASP A 41 -12.37 -0.01 10.30
CA ASP A 41 -12.45 0.18 11.76
C ASP A 41 -11.10 -0.09 12.46
N SER A 42 -10.00 0.39 11.85
CA SER A 42 -8.63 0.16 12.34
C SER A 42 -8.21 -1.33 12.40
N LYS A 43 -8.86 -2.19 11.63
CA LYS A 43 -8.55 -3.64 11.59
C LYS A 43 -8.38 -4.11 10.16
N PRO A 44 -7.35 -4.92 9.86
CA PRO A 44 -7.31 -5.68 8.63
C PRO A 44 -8.52 -6.63 8.55
N VAL A 45 -9.30 -6.55 7.47
CA VAL A 45 -10.53 -7.35 7.29
C VAL A 45 -10.51 -8.24 6.05
N GLU A 46 -9.72 -7.87 5.05
CA GLU A 46 -9.62 -8.61 3.80
C GLU A 46 -8.23 -8.45 3.19
N THR A 47 -7.77 -9.48 2.49
CA THR A 47 -6.46 -9.49 1.85
C THR A 47 -6.58 -9.98 0.41
N LEU A 48 -5.75 -9.45 -0.46
CA LEU A 48 -5.57 -9.96 -1.82
C LEU A 48 -4.07 -10.02 -2.12
N GLU A 49 -3.60 -11.19 -2.50
CA GLU A 49 -2.23 -11.40 -2.99
C GLU A 49 -2.30 -11.95 -4.41
N LEU A 50 -1.62 -11.32 -5.33
CA LEU A 50 -1.60 -11.73 -6.73
C LEU A 50 -0.15 -11.83 -7.22
N LEU A 51 0.18 -12.98 -7.79
CA LEU A 51 1.40 -13.21 -8.56
C LEU A 51 1.00 -13.25 -10.04
N PHE A 52 1.73 -12.54 -10.88
CA PHE A 52 1.40 -12.44 -12.30
C PHE A 52 2.62 -12.16 -13.18
N ARG A 53 2.45 -12.39 -14.49
CA ARG A 53 3.45 -12.01 -15.49
C ARG A 53 3.39 -10.51 -15.75
N PRO A 54 4.56 -9.81 -15.71
CA PRO A 54 4.61 -8.39 -16.03
C PRO A 54 4.17 -8.08 -17.46
N PRO A 55 3.71 -6.83 -17.73
CA PRO A 55 3.41 -6.39 -19.09
C PRO A 55 4.61 -6.48 -20.04
N VAL A 56 4.39 -6.97 -21.26
CA VAL A 56 5.39 -6.91 -22.34
C VAL A 56 5.54 -5.47 -22.82
N PRO A 57 6.76 -4.97 -23.09
CA PRO A 57 8.07 -5.66 -23.11
C PRO A 57 8.86 -5.56 -21.78
N HIS A 58 8.20 -5.37 -20.65
CA HIS A 58 8.81 -5.20 -19.33
C HIS A 58 8.89 -6.50 -18.51
N ASP A 59 8.68 -7.65 -19.16
CA ASP A 59 8.52 -8.99 -18.56
C ASP A 59 9.82 -9.75 -18.29
N TRP A 60 10.98 -9.12 -18.50
CA TRP A 60 12.26 -9.69 -18.11
C TRP A 60 12.54 -9.45 -16.61
N PHE A 61 13.30 -10.36 -15.99
CA PHE A 61 13.65 -10.28 -14.57
C PHE A 61 15.13 -9.95 -14.38
N SER A 62 15.41 -8.95 -13.54
CA SER A 62 16.77 -8.65 -13.15
C SER A 62 17.19 -9.51 -11.95
N GLU A 63 18.43 -9.94 -11.91
CA GLU A 63 18.98 -10.66 -10.77
C GLU A 63 18.93 -9.84 -9.47
N GLY A 64 19.01 -8.51 -9.58
CA GLY A 64 18.91 -7.60 -8.45
C GLY A 64 17.55 -7.67 -7.77
N ASN A 65 16.48 -7.62 -8.55
CA ASN A 65 15.11 -7.71 -8.07
C ASN A 65 14.81 -9.11 -7.52
N ILE A 66 15.22 -10.18 -8.24
CA ILE A 66 15.08 -11.56 -7.76
C ILE A 66 15.76 -11.75 -6.39
N ARG A 67 16.94 -11.19 -6.17
CA ARG A 67 17.62 -11.28 -4.86
C ARG A 67 16.87 -10.54 -3.74
N VAL A 68 16.04 -9.56 -4.07
CA VAL A 68 15.26 -8.81 -3.10
C VAL A 68 14.00 -9.59 -2.69
N HIS A 69 13.16 -9.96 -3.63
CA HIS A 69 11.83 -10.55 -3.35
C HIS A 69 11.72 -12.06 -3.65
N GLY A 70 12.75 -12.67 -4.23
CA GLY A 70 12.77 -14.13 -4.51
C GLY A 70 11.93 -14.59 -5.68
N ILE A 71 11.09 -13.73 -6.28
CA ILE A 71 10.21 -14.11 -7.40
C ILE A 71 11.06 -14.27 -8.67
N THR A 72 10.98 -15.45 -9.28
CA THR A 72 11.73 -15.81 -10.48
C THR A 72 10.81 -15.89 -11.71
N PRO A 73 11.36 -15.82 -12.94
CA PRO A 73 10.57 -16.04 -14.16
C PRO A 73 9.79 -17.36 -14.15
N ALA A 74 10.39 -18.41 -13.58
CA ALA A 74 9.75 -19.74 -13.50
C ALA A 74 8.51 -19.72 -12.60
N MET A 75 8.50 -18.93 -11.52
CA MET A 75 7.35 -18.83 -10.61
C MET A 75 6.15 -18.18 -11.27
N VAL A 76 6.36 -17.27 -12.21
CA VAL A 76 5.28 -16.55 -12.91
C VAL A 76 4.94 -17.15 -14.28
N GLN A 77 5.64 -18.18 -14.73
CA GLN A 77 5.49 -18.73 -16.07
C GLN A 77 4.05 -19.11 -16.41
N ASP A 78 3.37 -19.75 -15.46
CA ASP A 78 1.99 -20.20 -15.61
C ASP A 78 0.97 -19.28 -14.87
N ALA A 79 1.46 -18.17 -14.31
CA ALA A 79 0.60 -17.18 -13.66
C ALA A 79 -0.20 -16.36 -14.70
N PRO A 80 -1.33 -15.76 -14.32
CA PRO A 80 -2.03 -14.83 -15.20
C PRO A 80 -1.15 -13.65 -15.59
N THR A 81 -1.48 -12.97 -16.66
CA THR A 81 -0.85 -11.70 -17.03
C THR A 81 -1.36 -10.58 -16.13
N TYR A 82 -0.61 -9.49 -16.00
CA TYR A 82 -1.06 -8.29 -15.30
C TYR A 82 -2.41 -7.78 -15.84
N ALA A 83 -2.62 -7.84 -17.16
CA ALA A 83 -3.89 -7.45 -17.79
C ALA A 83 -5.09 -8.28 -17.31
N GLU A 84 -4.89 -9.58 -17.06
CA GLU A 84 -5.96 -10.48 -16.58
C GLU A 84 -6.32 -10.24 -15.12
N VAL A 85 -5.37 -9.78 -14.28
CA VAL A 85 -5.61 -9.51 -12.86
C VAL A 85 -5.95 -8.05 -12.56
N PHE A 86 -5.80 -7.16 -13.54
CA PHE A 86 -5.96 -5.72 -13.35
C PHE A 86 -7.34 -5.33 -12.83
N SER A 87 -8.41 -5.89 -13.40
CA SER A 87 -9.78 -5.61 -12.95
C SER A 87 -10.02 -6.12 -11.53
N GLN A 88 -9.51 -7.31 -11.18
CA GLN A 88 -9.64 -7.86 -9.83
C GLN A 88 -8.96 -6.96 -8.79
N MET A 89 -7.78 -6.45 -9.12
CA MET A 89 -7.06 -5.51 -8.26
C MET A 89 -7.85 -4.21 -8.06
N LEU A 90 -8.39 -3.62 -9.14
CA LEU A 90 -9.21 -2.41 -9.05
C LEU A 90 -10.52 -2.62 -8.30
N GLU A 91 -11.18 -3.77 -8.47
CA GLU A 91 -12.37 -4.15 -7.70
C GLU A 91 -12.06 -4.27 -6.21
N PHE A 92 -10.89 -4.82 -5.86
CA PHE A 92 -10.46 -4.84 -4.46
C PHE A 92 -10.19 -3.43 -3.94
N ILE A 93 -9.51 -2.57 -4.68
CA ILE A 93 -9.25 -1.17 -4.28
C ILE A 93 -10.58 -0.40 -4.13
N ASN A 94 -11.48 -0.55 -5.10
CA ASN A 94 -12.74 0.17 -5.17
C ASN A 94 -12.54 1.70 -5.03
N GLU A 95 -13.23 2.35 -4.12
CA GLU A 95 -13.13 3.80 -3.84
C GLU A 95 -12.23 4.11 -2.63
N ASP A 96 -11.50 3.11 -2.12
CA ASP A 96 -10.66 3.27 -0.94
C ASP A 96 -9.53 4.28 -1.18
N LEU A 97 -9.16 4.96 -0.12
CA LEU A 97 -7.91 5.70 -0.09
C LEU A 97 -6.76 4.70 0.01
N LEU A 98 -5.82 4.76 -0.93
CA LEU A 98 -4.65 3.89 -0.94
C LEU A 98 -3.58 4.39 0.02
N ILE A 99 -2.90 3.48 0.70
CA ILE A 99 -1.70 3.77 1.48
C ILE A 99 -0.59 2.82 1.07
N ALA A 100 0.59 3.36 0.79
CA ALA A 100 1.79 2.57 0.55
C ALA A 100 2.98 3.12 1.34
N HIS A 101 4.00 2.30 1.55
CA HIS A 101 5.23 2.74 2.21
C HIS A 101 6.24 3.24 1.16
N ASN A 102 6.44 4.55 1.08
CA ASN A 102 7.09 5.25 -0.03
C ASN A 102 6.18 5.30 -1.28
N ALA A 103 4.94 5.69 -1.09
CA ALA A 103 3.82 5.57 -2.03
C ALA A 103 4.08 6.09 -3.46
N SER A 104 5.06 6.98 -3.68
CA SER A 104 5.43 7.41 -5.03
C SER A 104 5.95 6.27 -5.90
N PHE A 105 6.52 5.23 -5.30
CA PHE A 105 6.97 4.04 -6.02
C PHE A 105 5.75 3.22 -6.49
N ASP A 106 4.89 2.83 -5.58
CA ASP A 106 3.73 1.97 -5.89
C ASP A 106 2.73 2.64 -6.84
N MET A 107 2.50 3.93 -6.64
CA MET A 107 1.65 4.70 -7.54
C MET A 107 2.27 4.83 -8.93
N GLY A 108 3.59 5.03 -9.01
CA GLY A 108 4.32 5.02 -10.29
C GLY A 108 4.27 3.66 -11.00
N VAL A 109 4.32 2.55 -10.24
CA VAL A 109 4.14 1.20 -10.78
C VAL A 109 2.72 1.04 -11.33
N LEU A 110 1.71 1.43 -10.57
CA LEU A 110 0.31 1.32 -10.96
C LEU A 110 0.00 2.12 -12.23
N GLU A 111 0.45 3.38 -12.32
CA GLU A 111 0.28 4.21 -13.51
C GLU A 111 1.01 3.65 -14.73
N ALA A 112 2.30 3.30 -14.57
CA ALA A 112 3.10 2.82 -15.68
C ALA A 112 2.62 1.47 -16.23
N SER A 113 2.20 0.56 -15.35
CA SER A 113 1.73 -0.76 -15.75
C SER A 113 0.33 -0.71 -16.36
N ALA A 114 -0.58 0.14 -15.87
CA ALA A 114 -1.88 0.37 -16.51
C ALA A 114 -1.71 0.91 -17.93
N LYS A 115 -0.82 1.89 -18.11
CA LYS A 115 -0.48 2.42 -19.43
C LYS A 115 0.12 1.36 -20.36
N ALA A 116 0.97 0.46 -19.83
CA ALA A 116 1.61 -0.60 -20.63
C ALA A 116 0.60 -1.61 -21.18
N ILE A 117 -0.55 -1.80 -20.51
CA ILE A 117 -1.66 -2.64 -20.97
C ILE A 117 -2.79 -1.86 -21.64
N ASN A 118 -2.58 -0.57 -21.96
CA ASN A 118 -3.56 0.34 -22.55
C ASN A 118 -4.88 0.42 -21.75
N GLN A 119 -4.79 0.42 -20.43
CA GLN A 119 -5.92 0.62 -19.53
C GLN A 119 -5.82 1.98 -18.85
N GLU A 120 -6.97 2.58 -18.55
CA GLU A 120 -7.08 3.81 -17.78
C GLU A 120 -7.33 3.47 -16.31
N LEU A 121 -6.71 4.23 -15.40
CA LEU A 121 -6.99 4.15 -13.99
C LEU A 121 -8.19 5.04 -13.64
N PRO A 122 -9.05 4.60 -12.71
CA PRO A 122 -9.96 5.54 -12.06
C PRO A 122 -9.15 6.57 -11.27
N LYS A 123 -9.76 7.69 -10.93
CA LYS A 123 -9.11 8.67 -10.08
C LYS A 123 -8.89 8.09 -8.67
N LEU A 124 -7.66 7.77 -8.32
CA LEU A 124 -7.27 7.21 -7.02
C LEU A 124 -6.58 8.27 -6.17
N ARG A 125 -6.92 8.32 -4.89
CA ARG A 125 -6.22 9.13 -3.90
C ARG A 125 -5.33 8.25 -3.05
N TYR A 126 -4.19 8.78 -2.62
CA TYR A 126 -3.25 8.01 -1.82
C TYR A 126 -2.52 8.83 -0.76
N GLY A 127 -2.13 8.16 0.31
CA GLY A 127 -1.25 8.64 1.36
C GLY A 127 0.04 7.82 1.44
N CYS A 128 0.98 8.29 2.25
CA CYS A 128 2.30 7.67 2.37
C CYS A 128 2.64 7.37 3.83
N SER A 129 2.69 6.08 4.20
CA SER A 129 3.00 5.65 5.56
C SER A 129 4.42 6.00 5.98
N LEU A 130 5.39 6.07 5.06
CA LEU A 130 6.74 6.58 5.33
C LEU A 130 6.72 8.04 5.82
N LYS A 131 5.90 8.89 5.18
CA LYS A 131 5.76 10.30 5.59
C LYS A 131 5.06 10.41 6.95
N ILE A 132 4.01 9.60 7.18
CA ILE A 132 3.32 9.49 8.47
C ILE A 132 4.32 9.06 9.55
N ALA A 133 5.09 7.99 9.32
CA ALA A 133 6.08 7.48 10.26
C ALA A 133 7.12 8.53 10.65
N ARG A 134 7.64 9.30 9.69
CA ARG A 134 8.59 10.40 9.94
C ARG A 134 8.05 11.52 10.82
N LYS A 135 6.71 11.66 10.90
CA LYS A 135 6.05 12.68 11.75
C LYS A 135 5.56 12.13 13.08
N THR A 136 5.51 10.80 13.21
CA THR A 136 5.01 10.10 14.40
C THR A 136 6.15 9.59 15.29
N TYR A 137 7.23 9.11 14.69
CA TYR A 137 8.32 8.45 15.40
C TYR A 137 9.64 9.22 15.28
N ASN A 138 10.56 8.93 16.21
CA ASN A 138 11.94 9.39 16.15
C ASN A 138 12.86 8.16 16.02
N LEU A 139 13.17 7.78 14.76
CA LEU A 139 13.95 6.59 14.43
C LEU A 139 15.18 6.96 13.60
N GLU A 140 16.21 6.13 13.67
CA GLU A 140 17.40 6.26 12.81
C GLU A 140 17.12 5.88 11.36
N SER A 141 16.16 4.97 11.13
CA SER A 141 15.75 4.51 9.82
C SER A 141 14.23 4.48 9.71
N TYR A 142 13.71 4.88 8.57
CA TYR A 142 12.28 4.84 8.24
C TYR A 142 11.98 3.86 7.11
N ARG A 143 12.85 2.89 6.85
CA ARG A 143 12.52 1.74 5.98
C ARG A 143 11.38 0.96 6.61
N LEU A 144 10.56 0.32 5.79
CA LEU A 144 9.36 -0.39 6.24
C LEU A 144 9.66 -1.33 7.42
N ASN A 145 10.65 -2.20 7.27
CA ASN A 145 11.06 -3.16 8.31
C ASN A 145 11.52 -2.47 9.61
N ALA A 146 12.25 -1.35 9.52
CA ALA A 146 12.70 -0.64 10.70
C ALA A 146 11.54 0.00 11.48
N VAL A 147 10.55 0.55 10.76
CA VAL A 147 9.34 1.13 11.39
C VAL A 147 8.45 0.02 11.94
N ALA A 148 8.24 -1.06 11.19
CA ALA A 148 7.47 -2.22 11.63
C ALA A 148 8.06 -2.81 12.93
N TYR A 149 9.36 -3.02 12.98
CA TYR A 149 10.06 -3.45 14.18
C TYR A 149 9.84 -2.50 15.37
N ALA A 150 9.96 -1.20 15.14
CA ALA A 150 9.80 -0.20 16.19
C ALA A 150 8.39 -0.13 16.79
N ILE A 151 7.38 -0.62 16.08
CA ILE A 151 6.00 -0.72 16.57
C ILE A 151 5.64 -2.10 17.14
N GLY A 152 6.62 -3.02 17.22
CA GLY A 152 6.43 -4.38 17.75
C GLY A 152 5.92 -5.39 16.72
N HIS A 153 5.95 -5.08 15.43
CA HIS A 153 5.66 -6.00 14.33
C HIS A 153 6.98 -6.55 13.78
N GLU A 154 7.57 -7.50 14.52
CA GLU A 154 8.97 -7.91 14.30
C GLU A 154 9.10 -9.10 13.33
N GLU A 155 8.10 -9.96 13.25
CA GLU A 155 8.15 -11.18 12.47
C GLU A 155 7.25 -11.07 11.23
N PHE A 156 7.81 -10.65 10.09
CA PHE A 156 7.16 -10.74 8.79
C PHE A 156 8.19 -10.98 7.69
N GLU A 157 7.75 -11.62 6.62
CA GLU A 157 8.59 -11.91 5.47
C GLU A 157 8.73 -10.65 4.60
N HIS A 158 9.73 -9.82 4.94
CA HIS A 158 10.01 -8.59 4.21
C HIS A 158 10.38 -8.90 2.74
N HIS A 159 9.88 -8.07 1.82
CA HIS A 159 9.91 -8.28 0.38
C HIS A 159 8.95 -9.39 -0.13
N ASN A 160 7.93 -9.69 0.65
CA ASN A 160 6.69 -10.31 0.20
C ASN A 160 5.61 -9.23 0.15
N ALA A 161 5.02 -9.00 -1.01
CA ALA A 161 4.11 -7.87 -1.24
C ALA A 161 2.93 -7.83 -0.26
N LEU A 162 2.36 -8.98 0.11
CA LEU A 162 1.27 -9.04 1.09
C LEU A 162 1.75 -8.72 2.51
N ALA A 163 2.90 -9.27 2.91
CA ALA A 163 3.49 -9.01 4.22
C ALA A 163 3.92 -7.56 4.38
N ASP A 164 4.48 -6.94 3.33
CA ASP A 164 4.87 -5.53 3.33
C ASP A 164 3.63 -4.61 3.37
N SER A 165 2.54 -4.98 2.70
CA SER A 165 1.25 -4.28 2.81
C SER A 165 0.65 -4.39 4.21
N ASP A 166 0.73 -5.55 4.89
CA ASP A 166 0.27 -5.71 6.28
C ASP A 166 1.12 -4.85 7.24
N ALA A 167 2.44 -4.86 7.07
CA ALA A 167 3.33 -4.00 7.85
C ALA A 167 3.00 -2.51 7.64
N CYS A 168 2.75 -2.10 6.39
CA CYS A 168 2.31 -0.75 6.05
C CYS A 168 1.00 -0.38 6.76
N ALA A 169 -0.01 -1.26 6.72
CA ALA A 169 -1.30 -1.06 7.38
C ALA A 169 -1.15 -0.90 8.90
N ARG A 170 -0.36 -1.78 9.55
CA ARG A 170 -0.08 -1.73 10.99
C ARG A 170 0.62 -0.44 11.41
N ILE A 171 1.56 0.06 10.61
CA ILE A 171 2.23 1.34 10.87
C ILE A 171 1.20 2.48 10.91
N VAL A 172 0.24 2.50 9.99
CA VAL A 172 -0.79 3.55 9.95
C VAL A 172 -1.74 3.44 11.14
N ILE A 173 -2.20 2.22 11.47
CA ILE A 173 -3.06 1.97 12.61
C ILE A 173 -2.37 2.37 13.92
N HIS A 174 -1.11 1.97 14.13
CA HIS A 174 -0.34 2.34 15.31
C HIS A 174 -0.06 3.85 15.37
N ALA A 175 0.18 4.50 14.22
CA ALA A 175 0.34 5.95 14.18
C ALA A 175 -0.95 6.68 14.59
N ALA A 176 -2.12 6.21 14.14
CA ALA A 176 -3.41 6.78 14.53
C ALA A 176 -3.64 6.67 16.05
N GLN A 177 -3.35 5.51 16.64
CA GLN A 177 -3.41 5.31 18.08
C GLN A 177 -2.47 6.26 18.84
N ARG A 178 -1.26 6.47 18.33
CA ARG A 178 -0.27 7.36 18.96
C ARG A 178 -0.64 8.84 18.87
N HIS A 179 -1.39 9.24 17.85
CA HIS A 179 -1.95 10.58 17.69
C HIS A 179 -3.33 10.74 18.32
N GLU A 180 -3.88 9.67 18.92
CA GLU A 180 -5.20 9.64 19.53
C GLU A 180 -6.32 10.06 18.55
N VAL A 181 -6.22 9.62 17.30
CA VAL A 181 -7.19 9.85 16.23
C VAL A 181 -7.78 8.53 15.72
N GLU A 182 -9.04 8.57 15.30
CA GLU A 182 -9.76 7.39 14.81
C GLU A 182 -10.04 7.45 13.30
N ASP A 183 -9.77 8.60 12.68
CA ASP A 183 -10.02 8.88 11.27
C ASP A 183 -8.70 9.07 10.50
N LEU A 184 -8.62 8.53 9.27
CA LEU A 184 -7.42 8.62 8.45
C LEU A 184 -7.11 10.07 8.03
N LEU A 185 -8.12 10.88 7.73
CA LEU A 185 -7.91 12.27 7.33
C LEU A 185 -7.43 13.11 8.53
N GLU A 186 -7.91 12.80 9.75
CA GLU A 186 -7.40 13.40 10.98
C GLU A 186 -5.94 13.02 11.21
N LEU A 187 -5.55 11.75 10.98
CA LEU A 187 -4.14 11.33 11.05
C LEU A 187 -3.28 12.10 10.05
N LEU A 188 -3.73 12.20 8.81
CA LEU A 188 -3.01 12.95 7.77
C LEU A 188 -2.87 14.43 8.14
N ALA A 189 -3.91 15.04 8.72
CA ALA A 189 -3.86 16.42 9.20
C ALA A 189 -2.88 16.58 10.38
N ALA A 190 -2.95 15.70 11.39
CA ALA A 190 -2.06 15.71 12.55
C ALA A 190 -0.59 15.55 12.16
N THR A 191 -0.31 14.70 11.17
CA THR A 191 1.04 14.45 10.65
C THR A 191 1.46 15.43 9.55
N LYS A 192 0.57 16.32 9.09
CA LYS A 192 0.79 17.24 7.96
C LYS A 192 1.21 16.52 6.68
N VAL A 193 0.67 15.34 6.46
CA VAL A 193 0.87 14.56 5.24
C VAL A 193 -0.27 14.85 4.27
N HIS A 194 0.07 15.30 3.07
CA HIS A 194 -0.92 15.59 2.04
C HIS A 194 -1.21 14.36 1.20
N LEU A 195 -2.48 14.22 0.82
CA LEU A 195 -2.90 13.23 -0.17
C LEU A 195 -2.32 13.54 -1.54
N GLY A 196 -1.85 12.50 -2.22
CA GLY A 196 -1.62 12.50 -3.64
C GLY A 196 -2.86 12.00 -4.40
N ALA A 197 -2.81 12.13 -5.73
CA ALA A 197 -3.80 11.54 -6.65
C ALA A 197 -3.10 11.10 -7.93
N ILE A 198 -3.60 10.02 -8.50
CA ILE A 198 -3.27 9.51 -9.83
C ILE A 198 -4.55 9.28 -10.61
#